data_bf905c7405b6e455055d91923008f8aa
#
_entry.id   bf905c7405b6e455055d91923008f8aa
#
_cell.length_a   1.000
_cell.length_b   1.000
_cell.length_c   1.000
_cell.angle_alpha   90.00
_cell.angle_beta   90.00
_cell.angle_gamma   90.00
#
_symmetry.space_group_name_H-M   'P 1'
#
loop_
_entity.id
_entity.type
_entity.pdbx_description
1 polymer ?
#
loop_
_entity_poly.entity_id
_entity_poly.type
_entity_poly.pdbx_seq_one_letter_code
_entity_poly.pdbx_strand_id
1 'polypeptide(L)'
;MIAKRKVYIETYGCTLNQSDSDIISLSLKKSGYELTTSESFADAVVINTCTVKGATENKISERMKKLTQNKVPLVIAGCMSANERLIKKINPHAAIVGTTSITSVAEAINDALSGNGTVFKNREDKETIGRPVSAPIMRIPICEGCTSRCHFCQTKIARPFLFSYQPKTILKWVEDGIKQRVKEIQLTAMDAGVYGMGLETQIDLPSLLSAICETEGDFRVRLGMINPQHAKRMCEPLISALAHEKMYKFIHIPVQTGSERVCKEMNRQHTVKNFYEIVDVMRKKIPNITIATDIIVGYPTETKEDFEETVRLIETIQPDIVNISKFSPREGTIAKKMKQLPTQIVKKRSAKLAEVARQIQTEKNKKFIGKVVHVMITERQQQNGRHGGDYTGRTNEYKQVAVKGFKGKIGEWVKVKIIGANYGGLIGKLKNSCKK
;
A
#
# COMPACT_ATOMS: atom_id res chain seq x y z
N MET A 1 -35.95 20.50 -5.19
CA MET A 1 -34.95 19.50 -4.72
C MET A 1 -33.77 20.27 -4.17
N ILE A 2 -33.40 20.05 -2.91
CA ILE A 2 -32.19 20.66 -2.32
C ILE A 2 -31.00 20.05 -3.04
N ALA A 3 -30.12 20.88 -3.61
CA ALA A 3 -28.91 20.42 -4.29
C ALA A 3 -28.06 19.59 -3.31
N LYS A 4 -27.65 18.38 -3.74
CA LYS A 4 -26.79 17.52 -2.92
C LYS A 4 -25.44 18.19 -2.76
N ARG A 5 -24.93 18.24 -1.53
CA ARG A 5 -23.57 18.73 -1.24
C ARG A 5 -22.53 17.83 -1.88
N LYS A 6 -21.51 18.46 -2.49
CA LYS A 6 -20.42 17.78 -3.20
C LYS A 6 -19.17 17.71 -2.36
N VAL A 7 -18.55 16.53 -2.31
CA VAL A 7 -17.33 16.28 -1.55
C VAL A 7 -16.22 15.80 -2.48
N TYR A 8 -15.04 16.43 -2.38
CA TYR A 8 -13.83 15.98 -3.04
C TYR A 8 -12.97 15.18 -2.06
N ILE A 9 -12.51 14.00 -2.49
CA ILE A 9 -11.64 13.13 -1.68
C ILE A 9 -10.26 13.07 -2.29
N GLU A 10 -9.26 13.43 -1.49
CA GLU A 10 -7.84 13.35 -1.85
C GLU A 10 -7.16 12.28 -0.99
N THR A 11 -6.54 11.29 -1.62
CA THR A 11 -5.95 10.13 -0.92
C THR A 11 -4.45 10.11 -1.04
N TYR A 12 -3.77 9.97 0.09
CA TYR A 12 -2.33 9.77 0.18
C TYR A 12 -2.02 8.44 0.88
N GLY A 13 -0.95 7.77 0.45
CA GLY A 13 -0.38 6.65 1.19
C GLY A 13 -0.54 5.28 0.54
N CYS A 14 -0.61 4.26 1.40
CA CYS A 14 -0.56 2.84 1.01
C CYS A 14 -1.93 2.32 0.55
N THR A 15 -1.95 1.07 0.10
CA THR A 15 -3.17 0.38 -0.34
C THR A 15 -4.24 0.29 0.78
N LEU A 16 -3.82 0.20 2.06
CA LEU A 16 -4.77 0.23 3.18
C LEU A 16 -5.46 1.60 3.30
N ASN A 17 -4.73 2.71 3.12
CA ASN A 17 -5.34 4.04 3.08
C ASN A 17 -6.28 4.21 1.86
N GLN A 18 -5.92 3.62 0.72
CA GLN A 18 -6.82 3.61 -0.44
C GLN A 18 -8.12 2.85 -0.13
N SER A 19 -8.02 1.72 0.57
CA SER A 19 -9.19 0.99 1.07
C SER A 19 -10.02 1.82 2.06
N ASP A 20 -9.39 2.61 2.93
CA ASP A 20 -10.10 3.53 3.80
C ASP A 20 -10.85 4.60 2.99
N SER A 21 -10.25 5.13 1.92
CA SER A 21 -10.93 6.09 1.02
C SER A 21 -12.11 5.47 0.28
N ASP A 22 -12.01 4.18 -0.06
CA ASP A 22 -13.13 3.42 -0.63
C ASP A 22 -14.31 3.37 0.37
N ILE A 23 -14.05 3.13 1.67
CA ILE A 23 -15.08 3.16 2.73
C ILE A 23 -15.65 4.58 2.90
N ILE A 24 -14.79 5.60 2.98
CA ILE A 24 -15.18 7.01 3.06
C ILE A 24 -16.15 7.35 1.92
N SER A 25 -15.79 6.98 0.70
CA SER A 25 -16.61 7.21 -0.50
C SER A 25 -18.00 6.57 -0.39
N LEU A 26 -18.05 5.34 0.10
CA LEU A 26 -19.32 4.60 0.27
C LEU A 26 -20.17 5.20 1.40
N SER A 27 -19.54 5.55 2.53
CA SER A 27 -20.22 6.19 3.67
C SER A 27 -20.87 7.51 3.25
N LEU A 28 -20.13 8.38 2.54
CA LEU A 28 -20.62 9.66 2.05
C LEU A 28 -21.81 9.48 1.08
N LYS A 29 -21.71 8.55 0.13
CA LYS A 29 -22.80 8.23 -0.80
C LYS A 29 -24.07 7.76 -0.07
N LYS A 30 -23.93 6.87 0.92
CA LYS A 30 -25.04 6.39 1.76
C LYS A 30 -25.68 7.52 2.56
N SER A 31 -24.91 8.52 2.98
CA SER A 31 -25.36 9.71 3.70
C SER A 31 -25.88 10.83 2.76
N GLY A 32 -26.04 10.55 1.46
CA GLY A 32 -26.66 11.47 0.51
C GLY A 32 -25.72 12.51 -0.12
N TYR A 33 -24.42 12.45 0.13
CA TYR A 33 -23.44 13.33 -0.53
C TYR A 33 -23.14 12.87 -1.96
N GLU A 34 -22.83 13.83 -2.83
CA GLU A 34 -22.29 13.57 -4.17
C GLU A 34 -20.74 13.67 -4.14
N LEU A 35 -20.05 12.74 -4.80
CA LEU A 35 -18.61 12.81 -4.94
C LEU A 35 -18.24 13.54 -6.23
N THR A 36 -17.32 14.49 -6.13
CA THR A 36 -16.77 15.20 -7.29
C THR A 36 -15.31 14.83 -7.55
N THR A 37 -14.90 14.89 -8.81
CA THR A 37 -13.49 14.70 -9.22
C THR A 37 -12.71 16.03 -9.27
N SER A 38 -13.38 17.16 -9.08
CA SER A 38 -12.78 18.49 -9.09
C SER A 38 -13.02 19.20 -7.76
N GLU A 39 -11.92 19.68 -7.17
CA GLU A 39 -11.96 20.51 -5.95
C GLU A 39 -12.79 21.78 -6.11
N SER A 40 -12.77 22.38 -7.30
CA SER A 40 -13.47 23.66 -7.56
C SER A 40 -15.00 23.56 -7.47
N PHE A 41 -15.54 22.34 -7.51
CA PHE A 41 -16.98 22.09 -7.36
C PHE A 41 -17.35 21.47 -6.02
N ALA A 42 -16.40 21.38 -5.10
CA ALA A 42 -16.61 20.73 -3.81
C ALA A 42 -17.06 21.74 -2.75
N ASP A 43 -18.09 21.38 -1.98
CA ASP A 43 -18.51 22.13 -0.76
C ASP A 43 -17.59 21.83 0.42
N ALA A 44 -16.95 20.65 0.42
CA ALA A 44 -15.96 20.24 1.42
C ALA A 44 -14.91 19.30 0.83
N VAL A 45 -13.73 19.27 1.45
CA VAL A 45 -12.62 18.41 1.04
C VAL A 45 -12.27 17.44 2.16
N VAL A 46 -12.13 16.15 1.82
CA VAL A 46 -11.58 15.12 2.70
C VAL A 46 -10.17 14.77 2.25
N ILE A 47 -9.18 14.96 3.10
CA ILE A 47 -7.81 14.46 2.86
C ILE A 47 -7.59 13.20 3.68
N ASN A 48 -7.52 12.05 3.02
CA ASN A 48 -7.07 10.81 3.65
C ASN A 48 -5.54 10.73 3.64
N THR A 49 -4.94 10.82 4.81
CA THR A 49 -3.55 11.17 5.02
C THR A 49 -2.63 9.98 5.32
N CYS A 50 -1.34 10.16 5.10
CA CYS A 50 -0.30 9.17 5.37
C CYS A 50 0.83 9.76 6.22
N THR A 51 1.42 8.94 7.13
CA THR A 51 2.55 9.33 7.98
C THR A 51 3.82 8.50 7.73
N VAL A 52 3.82 7.61 6.74
CA VAL A 52 4.95 6.67 6.53
C VAL A 52 6.21 7.39 6.04
N LYS A 53 6.08 8.37 5.13
CA LYS A 53 7.22 9.11 4.56
C LYS A 53 7.13 10.60 4.89
N GLY A 54 8.26 11.21 5.39
CA GLY A 54 8.31 12.63 5.73
C GLY A 54 7.97 13.55 4.56
N ALA A 55 8.45 13.23 3.37
CA ALA A 55 8.12 14.01 2.18
C ALA A 55 6.61 14.03 1.89
N THR A 56 5.91 12.93 2.14
CA THR A 56 4.44 12.86 1.98
C THR A 56 3.73 13.69 3.05
N GLU A 57 4.18 13.62 4.30
CA GLU A 57 3.63 14.43 5.40
C GLU A 57 3.80 15.94 5.14
N ASN A 58 4.98 16.36 4.67
CA ASN A 58 5.21 17.76 4.30
C ASN A 58 4.29 18.19 3.15
N LYS A 59 4.14 17.36 2.11
CA LYS A 59 3.23 17.65 1.00
C LYS A 59 1.78 17.81 1.49
N ILE A 60 1.33 16.94 2.38
CA ILE A 60 0.00 17.01 2.97
C ILE A 60 -0.15 18.29 3.81
N SER A 61 0.85 18.65 4.62
CA SER A 61 0.82 19.86 5.44
C SER A 61 0.73 21.13 4.59
N GLU A 62 1.48 21.22 3.50
CA GLU A 62 1.39 22.35 2.55
C GLU A 62 0.02 22.37 1.85
N ARG A 63 -0.52 21.21 1.52
CA ARG A 63 -1.86 21.09 0.93
C ARG A 63 -2.94 21.59 1.88
N MET A 64 -2.86 21.21 3.16
CA MET A 64 -3.77 21.68 4.22
C MET A 64 -3.70 23.20 4.37
N LYS A 65 -2.49 23.79 4.41
CA LYS A 65 -2.31 25.24 4.50
C LYS A 65 -3.02 25.96 3.35
N LYS A 66 -2.85 25.48 2.11
CA LYS A 66 -3.50 26.06 0.92
C LYS A 66 -5.02 26.02 1.03
N LEU A 67 -5.61 24.89 1.44
CA LEU A 67 -7.06 24.75 1.61
C LEU A 67 -7.58 25.66 2.74
N THR A 68 -6.80 25.78 3.84
CA THR A 68 -7.14 26.67 4.95
C THR A 68 -7.15 28.15 4.53
N GLN A 69 -6.15 28.58 3.76
CA GLN A 69 -6.10 29.95 3.21
C GLN A 69 -7.30 30.25 2.31
N ASN A 70 -7.75 29.25 1.55
CA ASN A 70 -8.93 29.37 0.68
C ASN A 70 -10.26 29.16 1.43
N LYS A 71 -10.25 29.03 2.78
CA LYS A 71 -11.41 28.82 3.65
C LYS A 71 -12.28 27.62 3.25
N VAL A 72 -11.67 26.58 2.67
CA VAL A 72 -12.37 25.35 2.26
C VAL A 72 -12.68 24.52 3.51
N PRO A 73 -13.94 24.09 3.75
CA PRO A 73 -14.29 23.17 4.81
C PRO A 73 -13.49 21.86 4.67
N LEU A 74 -12.76 21.47 5.73
CA LEU A 74 -11.72 20.46 5.64
C LEU A 74 -11.91 19.34 6.66
N VAL A 75 -11.87 18.10 6.18
CA VAL A 75 -11.80 16.88 7.00
C VAL A 75 -10.47 16.20 6.78
N ILE A 76 -9.75 15.91 7.86
CA ILE A 76 -8.49 15.19 7.85
C ILE A 76 -8.72 13.78 8.40
N ALA A 77 -8.60 12.80 7.52
CA ALA A 77 -8.69 11.37 7.85
C ALA A 77 -7.34 10.65 7.72
N GLY A 78 -7.29 9.38 8.10
CA GLY A 78 -6.13 8.52 7.89
C GLY A 78 -5.04 8.66 8.95
N CYS A 79 -3.83 8.16 8.64
CA CYS A 79 -2.78 7.97 9.65
C CYS A 79 -2.26 9.27 10.30
N MET A 80 -2.29 10.41 9.59
CA MET A 80 -1.84 11.70 10.16
C MET A 80 -2.82 12.25 11.21
N SER A 81 -4.07 11.75 11.28
CA SER A 81 -5.04 12.11 12.32
C SER A 81 -4.50 11.87 13.74
N ALA A 82 -3.51 10.98 13.90
CA ALA A 82 -2.81 10.78 15.17
C ALA A 82 -1.98 11.99 15.62
N ASN A 83 -1.67 12.94 14.73
CA ASN A 83 -0.93 14.17 15.04
C ASN A 83 -1.86 15.39 15.06
N GLU A 84 -2.85 15.37 15.95
CA GLU A 84 -3.85 16.41 16.09
C GLU A 84 -3.25 17.81 16.30
N ARG A 85 -2.20 17.91 17.11
CA ARG A 85 -1.54 19.19 17.40
C ARG A 85 -1.07 19.88 16.12
N LEU A 86 -0.46 19.10 15.19
CA LEU A 86 -0.02 19.64 13.91
C LEU A 86 -1.21 20.08 13.05
N ILE A 87 -2.25 19.25 12.98
CA ILE A 87 -3.45 19.55 12.20
C ILE A 87 -4.12 20.83 12.71
N LYS A 88 -4.36 20.91 14.02
CA LYS A 88 -5.02 22.07 14.65
C LYS A 88 -4.17 23.36 14.58
N LYS A 89 -2.84 23.23 14.58
CA LYS A 89 -1.94 24.36 14.33
C LYS A 89 -2.08 24.93 12.91
N ILE A 90 -2.36 24.08 11.91
CA ILE A 90 -2.53 24.47 10.51
C ILE A 90 -3.96 24.99 10.28
N ASN A 91 -4.95 24.23 10.77
CA ASN A 91 -6.37 24.58 10.65
C ASN A 91 -7.13 24.19 11.94
N PRO A 92 -7.44 25.15 12.83
CA PRO A 92 -8.20 24.87 14.06
C PRO A 92 -9.62 24.35 13.81
N HIS A 93 -10.21 24.70 12.67
CA HIS A 93 -11.58 24.34 12.28
C HIS A 93 -11.67 23.04 11.46
N ALA A 94 -10.56 22.40 11.12
CA ALA A 94 -10.60 21.13 10.42
C ALA A 94 -11.19 20.04 11.33
N ALA A 95 -12.17 19.29 10.84
CA ALA A 95 -12.61 18.08 11.50
C ALA A 95 -11.57 16.98 11.32
N ILE A 96 -11.34 16.16 12.35
CA ILE A 96 -10.33 15.10 12.34
C ILE A 96 -11.01 13.76 12.53
N VAL A 97 -10.78 12.83 11.59
CA VAL A 97 -11.35 11.48 11.61
C VAL A 97 -10.22 10.46 11.81
N GLY A 98 -10.21 9.80 12.95
CA GLY A 98 -9.26 8.73 13.25
C GLY A 98 -9.42 7.53 12.31
N THR A 99 -8.36 6.73 12.19
CA THR A 99 -8.40 5.52 11.35
C THR A 99 -9.45 4.50 11.80
N THR A 100 -9.89 4.57 13.06
CA THR A 100 -10.94 3.70 13.64
C THR A 100 -12.35 4.27 13.52
N SER A 101 -12.50 5.54 13.10
CA SER A 101 -13.78 6.27 13.04
C SER A 101 -14.12 6.69 11.60
N ILE A 102 -13.65 5.96 10.62
CA ILE A 102 -13.79 6.34 9.19
C ILE A 102 -15.24 6.42 8.76
N THR A 103 -16.14 5.70 9.42
CA THR A 103 -17.57 5.70 9.12
C THR A 103 -18.26 6.99 9.54
N SER A 104 -17.72 7.73 10.53
CA SER A 104 -18.20 9.05 10.96
C SER A 104 -17.84 10.20 9.99
N VAL A 105 -17.31 9.92 8.82
CA VAL A 105 -16.88 10.95 7.86
C VAL A 105 -18.02 11.89 7.45
N ALA A 106 -19.26 11.42 7.38
CA ALA A 106 -20.42 12.25 7.03
C ALA A 106 -20.74 13.28 8.13
N GLU A 107 -20.62 12.88 9.40
CA GLU A 107 -20.74 13.79 10.56
C GLU A 107 -19.60 14.80 10.56
N ALA A 108 -18.36 14.33 10.26
CA ALA A 108 -17.20 15.20 10.19
C ALA A 108 -17.29 16.23 9.06
N ILE A 109 -17.96 15.94 7.95
CA ILE A 109 -18.27 16.93 6.90
C ILE A 109 -19.21 18.02 7.44
N ASN A 110 -20.29 17.64 8.11
CA ASN A 110 -21.22 18.62 8.70
C ASN A 110 -20.51 19.48 9.75
N ASP A 111 -19.66 18.88 10.56
CA ASP A 111 -18.85 19.57 11.55
C ASP A 111 -17.89 20.60 10.90
N ALA A 112 -17.18 20.20 9.85
CA ALA A 112 -16.27 21.07 9.10
C ALA A 112 -17.01 22.23 8.42
N LEU A 113 -18.21 21.99 7.87
CA LEU A 113 -19.07 23.01 7.28
C LEU A 113 -19.58 24.03 8.33
N SER A 114 -19.74 23.59 9.57
CA SER A 114 -20.13 24.46 10.72
C SER A 114 -18.92 25.12 11.39
N GLY A 115 -17.70 24.76 11.02
CA GLY A 115 -16.46 25.32 11.55
C GLY A 115 -16.09 24.89 12.98
N ASN A 116 -16.71 23.83 13.52
CA ASN A 116 -16.49 23.38 14.90
C ASN A 116 -15.12 22.70 15.10
N GLY A 117 -14.67 21.93 14.12
CA GLY A 117 -13.37 21.26 14.16
C GLY A 117 -13.29 20.10 15.16
N THR A 118 -14.31 19.28 15.25
CA THR A 118 -14.38 18.12 16.15
C THR A 118 -13.39 17.01 15.78
N VAL A 119 -13.00 16.24 16.79
CA VAL A 119 -12.12 15.07 16.62
C VAL A 119 -12.92 13.80 16.87
N PHE A 120 -13.06 12.97 15.82
CA PHE A 120 -13.76 11.70 15.84
C PHE A 120 -12.76 10.57 16.02
N LYS A 121 -12.81 9.83 17.13
CA LYS A 121 -11.86 8.73 17.47
C LYS A 121 -12.53 7.48 18.04
N ASN A 122 -13.82 7.36 17.92
CA ASN A 122 -14.53 6.19 18.37
C ASN A 122 -14.10 4.94 17.58
N ARG A 123 -14.16 3.79 18.21
CA ARG A 123 -13.96 2.51 17.51
C ARG A 123 -15.28 2.11 16.86
N GLU A 124 -15.29 2.07 15.55
CA GLU A 124 -16.46 1.73 14.75
C GLU A 124 -16.27 0.39 14.05
N ASP A 125 -17.38 -0.28 13.78
CA ASP A 125 -17.38 -1.51 12.99
C ASP A 125 -17.39 -1.16 11.50
N LYS A 126 -16.25 -1.35 10.85
CA LYS A 126 -16.07 -1.10 9.42
C LYS A 126 -16.66 -2.20 8.52
N GLU A 127 -17.05 -3.36 9.08
CA GLU A 127 -17.64 -4.46 8.30
C GLU A 127 -19.07 -4.12 7.86
N THR A 128 -19.79 -3.38 8.69
CA THR A 128 -21.22 -3.04 8.46
C THR A 128 -21.43 -2.14 7.24
N ILE A 129 -20.46 -1.32 6.87
CA ILE A 129 -20.60 -0.42 5.70
C ILE A 129 -20.53 -1.18 4.38
N GLY A 130 -19.86 -2.33 4.36
CA GLY A 130 -19.54 -3.06 3.15
C GLY A 130 -18.31 -2.48 2.42
N ARG A 131 -18.14 -2.86 1.16
CA ARG A 131 -17.02 -2.42 0.32
C ARG A 131 -17.54 -1.92 -1.02
N PRO A 132 -17.09 -0.75 -1.48
CA PRO A 132 -17.36 -0.34 -2.84
C PRO A 132 -16.57 -1.22 -3.79
N VAL A 133 -17.23 -1.66 -4.84
CA VAL A 133 -16.56 -2.40 -5.91
C VAL A 133 -16.09 -1.40 -6.96
N SER A 134 -14.79 -1.41 -7.24
CA SER A 134 -14.17 -0.60 -8.29
C SER A 134 -13.43 -1.54 -9.24
N ALA A 135 -14.09 -1.95 -10.31
CA ALA A 135 -13.43 -2.74 -11.34
C ALA A 135 -12.38 -1.89 -12.09
N PRO A 136 -11.28 -2.47 -12.51
CA PRO A 136 -10.93 -3.90 -12.41
C PRO A 136 -10.24 -4.29 -11.11
N ILE A 137 -9.91 -3.35 -10.21
CA ILE A 137 -9.13 -3.59 -8.99
C ILE A 137 -9.97 -3.28 -7.76
N MET A 138 -10.13 -4.26 -6.86
CA MET A 138 -10.79 -4.11 -5.58
C MET A 138 -9.79 -4.29 -4.43
N ARG A 139 -9.86 -3.40 -3.44
CA ARG A 139 -9.01 -3.45 -2.25
C ARG A 139 -9.80 -3.97 -1.07
N ILE A 140 -9.35 -5.08 -0.50
CA ILE A 140 -10.01 -5.73 0.64
C ILE A 140 -9.05 -5.71 1.82
N PRO A 141 -9.33 -4.94 2.90
CA PRO A 141 -8.59 -5.04 4.12
C PRO A 141 -8.94 -6.37 4.79
N ILE A 142 -7.91 -7.11 5.20
CA ILE A 142 -8.10 -8.39 5.91
C ILE A 142 -7.88 -8.24 7.41
N CYS A 143 -6.97 -7.34 7.81
CA CYS A 143 -6.76 -7.00 9.22
C CYS A 143 -6.17 -5.59 9.36
N GLU A 144 -6.26 -5.04 10.56
CA GLU A 144 -5.67 -3.76 10.95
C GLU A 144 -4.77 -3.93 12.18
N GLY A 145 -3.88 -2.97 12.39
CA GLY A 145 -2.90 -3.05 13.47
C GLY A 145 -1.72 -3.95 13.14
N CYS A 146 -0.84 -4.12 14.11
CA CYS A 146 0.37 -4.92 14.03
C CYS A 146 0.82 -5.34 15.43
N THR A 147 1.37 -6.52 15.60
CA THR A 147 1.92 -6.99 16.88
C THR A 147 3.28 -6.39 17.21
N SER A 148 4.01 -5.92 16.19
CA SER A 148 5.35 -5.34 16.37
C SER A 148 5.33 -3.99 17.09
N ARG A 149 6.44 -3.67 17.79
CA ARG A 149 6.66 -2.42 18.53
C ARG A 149 7.91 -1.70 18.02
N CYS A 150 8.04 -1.59 16.69
CA CYS A 150 9.21 -0.97 16.07
C CYS A 150 9.39 0.48 16.52
N HIS A 151 10.60 0.86 16.92
CA HIS A 151 10.93 2.16 17.51
C HIS A 151 10.71 3.35 16.57
N PHE A 152 10.62 3.13 15.27
CA PHE A 152 10.42 4.17 14.25
C PHE A 152 8.97 4.30 13.77
N CYS A 153 8.07 3.38 14.16
CA CYS A 153 6.77 3.22 13.49
C CYS A 153 5.68 4.11 14.08
N GLN A 154 5.32 5.18 13.38
CA GLN A 154 4.18 6.03 13.73
C GLN A 154 2.84 5.38 13.32
N THR A 155 2.84 4.50 12.33
CA THR A 155 1.61 3.82 11.89
C THR A 155 0.98 3.00 13.01
N LYS A 156 1.81 2.43 13.90
CA LYS A 156 1.32 1.72 15.11
C LYS A 156 0.55 2.65 16.06
N ILE A 157 0.93 3.93 16.12
CA ILE A 157 0.22 4.95 16.94
C ILE A 157 -1.11 5.31 16.27
N ALA A 158 -1.09 5.45 14.94
CA ALA A 158 -2.30 5.79 14.18
C ALA A 158 -3.30 4.64 14.08
N ARG A 159 -2.83 3.38 14.14
CA ARG A 159 -3.65 2.15 14.07
C ARG A 159 -3.32 1.25 15.27
N PRO A 160 -3.72 1.63 16.50
CA PRO A 160 -3.28 0.98 17.73
C PRO A 160 -3.90 -0.40 17.92
N PHE A 161 -5.11 -0.62 17.43
CA PHE A 161 -5.88 -1.83 17.68
C PHE A 161 -5.56 -2.92 16.64
N LEU A 162 -5.34 -4.13 17.15
CA LEU A 162 -5.30 -5.33 16.33
C LEU A 162 -6.73 -5.81 16.10
N PHE A 163 -7.07 -6.01 14.82
CA PHE A 163 -8.39 -6.44 14.42
C PHE A 163 -8.31 -7.22 13.11
N SER A 164 -8.91 -8.39 13.06
CA SER A 164 -9.05 -9.18 11.82
C SER A 164 -10.52 -9.19 11.39
N TYR A 165 -10.75 -8.96 10.10
CA TYR A 165 -12.08 -9.06 9.51
C TYR A 165 -12.51 -10.53 9.44
N GLN A 166 -13.81 -10.79 9.60
CA GLN A 166 -14.35 -12.15 9.56
C GLN A 166 -14.10 -12.80 8.19
N PRO A 167 -13.67 -14.08 8.14
CA PRO A 167 -13.45 -14.77 6.86
C PRO A 167 -14.68 -14.74 5.96
N LYS A 168 -15.84 -14.97 6.53
CA LYS A 168 -17.15 -14.95 5.87
C LYS A 168 -17.41 -13.59 5.18
N THR A 169 -17.08 -12.50 5.87
CA THR A 169 -17.21 -11.15 5.33
C THR A 169 -16.26 -10.91 4.17
N ILE A 170 -14.99 -11.33 4.32
CA ILE A 170 -13.98 -11.19 3.25
C ILE A 170 -14.40 -11.98 2.01
N LEU A 171 -14.81 -13.25 2.18
CA LEU A 171 -15.24 -14.11 1.06
C LEU A 171 -16.44 -13.51 0.35
N LYS A 172 -17.43 -13.00 1.09
CA LYS A 172 -18.57 -12.29 0.51
C LYS A 172 -18.13 -11.09 -0.33
N TRP A 173 -17.20 -10.28 0.15
CA TRP A 173 -16.69 -9.13 -0.62
C TRP A 173 -15.95 -9.57 -1.90
N VAL A 174 -15.21 -10.70 -1.83
CA VAL A 174 -14.58 -11.31 -3.01
C VAL A 174 -15.62 -11.72 -4.04
N GLU A 175 -16.65 -12.46 -3.63
CA GLU A 175 -17.75 -12.88 -4.52
C GLU A 175 -18.47 -11.69 -5.14
N ASP A 176 -18.81 -10.68 -4.34
CA ASP A 176 -19.50 -9.47 -4.81
C ASP A 176 -18.62 -8.69 -5.81
N GLY A 177 -17.31 -8.68 -5.60
CA GLY A 177 -16.35 -8.11 -6.54
C GLY A 177 -16.32 -8.87 -7.87
N ILE A 178 -16.26 -10.19 -7.82
CA ILE A 178 -16.23 -11.04 -9.03
C ILE A 178 -17.51 -10.84 -9.86
N LYS A 179 -18.69 -10.84 -9.23
CA LYS A 179 -19.97 -10.55 -9.89
C LYS A 179 -19.96 -9.21 -10.62
N GLN A 180 -19.20 -8.23 -10.12
CA GLN A 180 -19.05 -6.90 -10.70
C GLN A 180 -17.78 -6.75 -11.57
N ARG A 181 -17.24 -7.89 -12.06
CA ARG A 181 -16.12 -7.96 -13.03
C ARG A 181 -14.79 -7.45 -12.48
N VAL A 182 -14.55 -7.53 -11.19
CA VAL A 182 -13.23 -7.34 -10.61
C VAL A 182 -12.27 -8.42 -11.14
N LYS A 183 -11.08 -8.00 -11.53
CA LYS A 183 -10.03 -8.87 -12.08
C LYS A 183 -8.80 -8.96 -11.17
N GLU A 184 -8.61 -7.98 -10.29
CA GLU A 184 -7.55 -7.99 -9.28
C GLU A 184 -8.11 -7.69 -7.90
N ILE A 185 -7.82 -8.57 -6.94
CA ILE A 185 -8.14 -8.37 -5.53
C ILE A 185 -6.83 -8.10 -4.80
N GLN A 186 -6.72 -6.91 -4.22
CA GLN A 186 -5.59 -6.52 -3.39
C GLN A 186 -5.96 -6.71 -1.91
N LEU A 187 -5.50 -7.80 -1.31
CA LEU A 187 -5.61 -8.00 0.12
C LEU A 187 -4.66 -7.06 0.83
N THR A 188 -5.19 -6.20 1.69
CA THR A 188 -4.41 -5.15 2.32
C THR A 188 -4.49 -5.21 3.83
N ALA A 189 -3.37 -4.89 4.48
CA ALA A 189 -3.22 -4.83 5.92
C ALA A 189 -2.04 -3.92 6.28
N MET A 190 -1.93 -3.56 7.55
CA MET A 190 -0.70 -3.01 8.09
C MET A 190 0.40 -4.09 8.20
N ASP A 191 0.00 -5.33 8.48
CA ASP A 191 0.80 -6.54 8.47
C ASP A 191 -0.14 -7.72 8.22
N ALA A 192 -0.11 -8.32 7.03
CA ALA A 192 -1.01 -9.41 6.69
C ALA A 192 -0.76 -10.67 7.54
N GLY A 193 0.45 -10.83 8.08
CA GLY A 193 0.84 -12.00 8.88
C GLY A 193 0.17 -12.10 10.26
N VAL A 194 -0.56 -11.07 10.68
CA VAL A 194 -1.34 -11.09 11.92
C VAL A 194 -2.81 -11.45 11.69
N TYR A 195 -3.20 -11.75 10.44
CA TYR A 195 -4.56 -12.16 10.15
C TYR A 195 -4.96 -13.41 10.95
N GLY A 196 -6.17 -13.40 11.43
CA GLY A 196 -6.73 -14.44 12.29
C GLY A 196 -6.57 -14.16 13.78
N MET A 197 -5.61 -13.32 14.18
CA MET A 197 -5.48 -12.95 15.59
C MET A 197 -6.70 -12.16 16.07
N GLY A 198 -7.26 -12.61 17.18
CA GLY A 198 -8.47 -12.02 17.79
C GLY A 198 -9.79 -12.51 17.18
N LEU A 199 -9.76 -13.45 16.24
CA LEU A 199 -10.95 -14.18 15.80
C LEU A 199 -11.18 -15.40 16.68
N GLU A 200 -12.44 -15.75 16.91
CA GLU A 200 -12.83 -16.99 17.60
C GLU A 200 -12.51 -18.23 16.75
N THR A 201 -12.56 -18.07 15.42
CA THR A 201 -12.17 -19.09 14.45
C THR A 201 -10.66 -19.17 14.35
N GLN A 202 -10.11 -20.41 14.42
CA GLN A 202 -8.66 -20.64 14.26
C GLN A 202 -8.23 -20.61 12.80
N ILE A 203 -8.57 -19.52 12.09
CA ILE A 203 -8.16 -19.31 10.70
C ILE A 203 -6.95 -18.41 10.64
N ASP A 204 -5.95 -18.79 9.85
CA ASP A 204 -4.75 -18.02 9.60
C ASP A 204 -4.70 -17.45 8.17
N LEU A 205 -3.66 -16.69 7.87
CA LEU A 205 -3.50 -16.09 6.54
C LEU A 205 -3.43 -17.13 5.40
N PRO A 206 -2.62 -18.20 5.46
CA PRO A 206 -2.61 -19.23 4.42
C PRO A 206 -3.98 -19.85 4.15
N SER A 207 -4.73 -20.16 5.19
CA SER A 207 -6.08 -20.73 5.08
C SER A 207 -7.06 -19.76 4.41
N LEU A 208 -6.99 -18.46 4.77
CA LEU A 208 -7.79 -17.43 4.10
C LEU A 208 -7.43 -17.33 2.61
N LEU A 209 -6.13 -17.33 2.27
CA LEU A 209 -5.69 -17.27 0.87
C LEU A 209 -6.22 -18.45 0.06
N SER A 210 -6.16 -19.66 0.61
CA SER A 210 -6.70 -20.86 -0.03
C SER A 210 -8.21 -20.72 -0.26
N ALA A 211 -8.99 -20.34 0.74
CA ALA A 211 -10.42 -20.15 0.62
C ALA A 211 -10.79 -19.09 -0.43
N ILE A 212 -10.05 -17.97 -0.51
CA ILE A 212 -10.25 -16.96 -1.56
C ILE A 212 -9.94 -17.55 -2.94
N CYS A 213 -8.89 -18.34 -3.08
CA CYS A 213 -8.51 -18.94 -4.35
C CYS A 213 -9.52 -20.01 -4.84
N GLU A 214 -10.22 -20.67 -3.94
CA GLU A 214 -11.30 -21.63 -4.25
C GLU A 214 -12.57 -20.95 -4.77
N THR A 215 -12.77 -19.64 -4.52
CA THR A 215 -13.93 -18.90 -5.06
C THR A 215 -13.89 -18.94 -6.59
N GLU A 216 -15.02 -19.32 -7.21
CA GLU A 216 -15.14 -19.38 -8.67
C GLU A 216 -14.94 -18.00 -9.33
N GLY A 217 -14.33 -17.98 -10.50
CA GLY A 217 -14.14 -16.77 -11.30
C GLY A 217 -12.72 -16.57 -11.79
N ASP A 218 -12.58 -15.70 -12.80
CA ASP A 218 -11.28 -15.30 -13.39
C ASP A 218 -10.79 -13.99 -12.77
N PHE A 219 -9.96 -14.12 -11.77
CA PHE A 219 -9.33 -13.00 -11.06
C PHE A 219 -7.93 -13.37 -10.55
N ARG A 220 -7.19 -12.38 -10.11
CA ARG A 220 -5.88 -12.56 -9.45
C ARG A 220 -5.88 -11.89 -8.08
N VAL A 221 -5.14 -12.48 -7.16
CA VAL A 221 -4.99 -12.00 -5.78
C VAL A 221 -3.59 -11.50 -5.55
N ARG A 222 -3.47 -10.27 -5.04
CA ARG A 222 -2.20 -9.69 -4.59
C ARG A 222 -2.22 -9.60 -3.07
N LEU A 223 -1.29 -10.32 -2.42
CA LEU A 223 -1.12 -10.25 -0.98
C LEU A 223 -0.40 -8.95 -0.58
N GLY A 224 -0.89 -8.28 0.46
CA GLY A 224 -0.25 -7.15 1.13
C GLY A 224 1.10 -7.50 1.73
N MET A 225 1.72 -6.54 2.43
CA MET A 225 3.00 -6.79 3.07
C MET A 225 2.84 -7.73 4.28
N ILE A 226 3.87 -8.52 4.53
CA ILE A 226 3.98 -9.42 5.68
C ILE A 226 5.35 -9.24 6.35
N ASN A 227 5.37 -9.03 7.67
CA ASN A 227 6.63 -8.92 8.38
C ASN A 227 7.40 -10.25 8.39
N PRO A 228 8.76 -10.21 8.34
CA PRO A 228 9.59 -11.42 8.26
C PRO A 228 9.31 -12.45 9.35
N GLN A 229 9.05 -12.04 10.61
CA GLN A 229 8.74 -12.97 11.70
C GLN A 229 7.48 -13.81 11.42
N HIS A 230 6.46 -13.22 10.82
CA HIS A 230 5.24 -13.94 10.48
C HIS A 230 5.43 -14.81 9.22
N ALA A 231 6.12 -14.27 8.20
CA ALA A 231 6.46 -15.04 7.00
C ALA A 231 7.32 -16.28 7.35
N LYS A 232 8.24 -16.16 8.31
CA LYS A 232 9.07 -17.30 8.79
C LYS A 232 8.20 -18.35 9.50
N ARG A 233 7.31 -17.92 10.39
CA ARG A 233 6.45 -18.81 11.17
C ARG A 233 5.54 -19.68 10.30
N MET A 234 5.00 -19.09 9.21
CA MET A 234 4.06 -19.76 8.30
C MET A 234 4.65 -20.06 6.93
N CYS A 235 5.97 -20.22 6.81
CA CYS A 235 6.69 -20.23 5.52
C CYS A 235 6.13 -21.25 4.55
N GLU A 236 6.03 -22.52 4.94
CA GLU A 236 5.58 -23.61 4.05
C GLU A 236 4.10 -23.47 3.64
N PRO A 237 3.12 -23.29 4.56
CA PRO A 237 1.75 -23.08 4.15
C PRO A 237 1.54 -21.77 3.34
N LEU A 238 2.30 -20.71 3.63
CA LEU A 238 2.25 -19.49 2.83
C LEU A 238 2.76 -19.70 1.40
N ILE A 239 3.84 -20.47 1.22
CA ILE A 239 4.37 -20.83 -0.08
C ILE A 239 3.34 -21.65 -0.87
N SER A 240 2.70 -22.64 -0.23
CA SER A 240 1.65 -23.44 -0.85
C SER A 240 0.50 -22.56 -1.36
N ALA A 241 0.01 -21.63 -0.53
CA ALA A 241 -1.03 -20.69 -0.94
C ALA A 241 -0.58 -19.77 -2.09
N LEU A 242 0.64 -19.21 -2.04
CA LEU A 242 1.18 -18.33 -3.08
C LEU A 242 1.47 -19.07 -4.40
N ALA A 243 1.65 -20.40 -4.38
CA ALA A 243 1.83 -21.21 -5.57
C ALA A 243 0.54 -21.37 -6.38
N HIS A 244 -0.63 -21.11 -5.82
CA HIS A 244 -1.92 -21.21 -6.51
C HIS A 244 -1.96 -20.28 -7.75
N GLU A 245 -2.63 -20.70 -8.83
CA GLU A 245 -2.67 -19.98 -10.11
C GLU A 245 -3.32 -18.58 -10.02
N LYS A 246 -4.32 -18.42 -9.14
CA LYS A 246 -4.99 -17.13 -8.89
C LYS A 246 -4.13 -16.15 -8.10
N MET A 247 -3.04 -16.59 -7.46
CA MET A 247 -2.13 -15.70 -6.76
C MET A 247 -1.10 -15.09 -7.70
N TYR A 248 -0.90 -13.77 -7.61
CA TYR A 248 0.29 -13.18 -8.19
C TYR A 248 1.54 -13.77 -7.54
N LYS A 249 2.54 -14.12 -8.34
CA LYS A 249 3.84 -14.59 -7.84
C LYS A 249 4.65 -13.41 -7.30
N PHE A 250 4.17 -12.86 -6.21
CA PHE A 250 4.67 -11.63 -5.58
C PHE A 250 4.55 -11.71 -4.06
N ILE A 251 5.59 -11.27 -3.37
CA ILE A 251 5.55 -11.08 -1.93
C ILE A 251 6.32 -9.83 -1.50
N HIS A 252 5.78 -9.11 -0.52
CA HIS A 252 6.40 -7.92 0.06
C HIS A 252 6.77 -8.20 1.52
N ILE A 253 8.09 -8.32 1.78
CA ILE A 253 8.66 -8.64 3.09
C ILE A 253 9.64 -7.53 3.49
N PRO A 254 9.25 -6.58 4.36
CA PRO A 254 10.07 -5.41 4.74
C PRO A 254 11.15 -5.79 5.76
N VAL A 255 12.40 -5.91 5.34
CA VAL A 255 13.53 -6.22 6.24
C VAL A 255 14.01 -4.98 7.01
N GLN A 256 13.91 -3.80 6.44
CA GLN A 256 14.24 -2.45 6.93
C GLN A 256 15.75 -2.13 6.99
N THR A 257 16.62 -3.08 7.29
CA THR A 257 18.09 -2.93 7.37
C THR A 257 18.78 -4.26 7.08
N GLY A 258 20.03 -4.22 6.65
CA GLY A 258 20.89 -5.40 6.51
C GLY A 258 21.77 -5.68 7.72
N SER A 259 21.78 -4.79 8.71
CA SER A 259 22.57 -4.95 9.96
C SER A 259 21.72 -5.60 11.06
N GLU A 260 22.20 -6.72 11.61
CA GLU A 260 21.56 -7.39 12.77
C GLU A 260 21.50 -6.46 13.98
N ARG A 261 22.54 -5.66 14.20
CA ARG A 261 22.60 -4.70 15.30
C ARG A 261 21.50 -3.65 15.15
N VAL A 262 21.38 -3.01 13.99
CA VAL A 262 20.35 -1.99 13.74
C VAL A 262 18.96 -2.61 13.72
N CYS A 263 18.79 -3.83 13.20
CA CYS A 263 17.55 -4.58 13.24
C CYS A 263 17.04 -4.76 14.69
N LYS A 264 17.94 -5.13 15.61
CA LYS A 264 17.63 -5.24 17.05
C LYS A 264 17.30 -3.88 17.66
N GLU A 265 18.05 -2.81 17.34
CA GLU A 265 17.78 -1.46 17.85
C GLU A 265 16.49 -0.83 17.30
N MET A 266 16.10 -1.19 16.09
CA MET A 266 14.78 -0.87 15.54
C MET A 266 13.64 -1.62 16.25
N ASN A 267 13.96 -2.53 17.20
CA ASN A 267 13.04 -3.44 17.87
C ASN A 267 12.23 -4.29 16.87
N ARG A 268 12.93 -4.86 15.87
CA ARG A 268 12.34 -5.82 14.95
C ARG A 268 12.30 -7.20 15.60
N GLN A 269 11.24 -7.95 15.33
CA GLN A 269 11.01 -9.30 15.89
C GLN A 269 11.51 -10.41 14.94
N HIS A 270 12.50 -10.10 14.13
CA HIS A 270 13.18 -11.04 13.23
C HIS A 270 14.66 -10.69 13.15
N THR A 271 15.46 -11.61 12.65
CA THR A 271 16.85 -11.39 12.30
C THR A 271 17.00 -11.15 10.79
N VAL A 272 18.07 -10.51 10.36
CA VAL A 272 18.40 -10.39 8.94
C VAL A 272 18.59 -11.78 8.31
N LYS A 273 19.15 -12.73 9.08
CA LYS A 273 19.26 -14.16 8.67
C LYS A 273 17.89 -14.76 8.33
N ASN A 274 16.85 -14.49 9.12
CA ASN A 274 15.49 -14.97 8.81
C ASN A 274 15.02 -14.48 7.42
N PHE A 275 15.34 -13.25 7.06
CA PHE A 275 14.97 -12.72 5.74
C PHE A 275 15.69 -13.46 4.61
N TYR A 276 16.99 -13.76 4.74
CA TYR A 276 17.73 -14.57 3.79
C TYR A 276 17.09 -15.96 3.60
N GLU A 277 16.80 -16.66 4.69
CA GLU A 277 16.21 -18.00 4.68
C GLU A 277 14.83 -18.01 4.01
N ILE A 278 13.96 -17.05 4.32
CA ILE A 278 12.63 -16.94 3.72
C ILE A 278 12.74 -16.75 2.20
N VAL A 279 13.58 -15.81 1.76
CA VAL A 279 13.72 -15.51 0.32
C VAL A 279 14.31 -16.71 -0.43
N ASP A 280 15.30 -17.40 0.12
CA ASP A 280 15.91 -18.59 -0.47
C ASP A 280 14.87 -19.71 -0.68
N VAL A 281 14.11 -20.06 0.37
CA VAL A 281 13.08 -21.09 0.29
C VAL A 281 11.97 -20.70 -0.71
N MET A 282 11.51 -19.46 -0.69
CA MET A 282 10.48 -19.00 -1.61
C MET A 282 10.91 -19.06 -3.07
N ARG A 283 12.15 -18.67 -3.39
CA ARG A 283 12.67 -18.74 -4.75
C ARG A 283 12.86 -20.17 -5.26
N LYS A 284 13.23 -21.10 -4.36
CA LYS A 284 13.34 -22.52 -4.69
C LYS A 284 11.99 -23.15 -4.99
N LYS A 285 10.95 -22.74 -4.27
CA LYS A 285 9.60 -23.34 -4.35
C LYS A 285 8.68 -22.66 -5.36
N ILE A 286 8.82 -21.34 -5.57
CA ILE A 286 8.00 -20.56 -6.50
C ILE A 286 8.91 -19.91 -7.55
N PRO A 287 9.04 -20.51 -8.74
CA PRO A 287 9.84 -19.94 -9.81
C PRO A 287 9.41 -18.52 -10.18
N ASN A 288 10.38 -17.62 -10.36
CA ASN A 288 10.20 -16.22 -10.77
C ASN A 288 9.38 -15.37 -9.80
N ILE A 289 9.22 -15.77 -8.52
CA ILE A 289 8.55 -14.93 -7.53
C ILE A 289 9.23 -13.56 -7.43
N THR A 290 8.45 -12.51 -7.52
CA THR A 290 8.89 -11.13 -7.29
C THR A 290 8.99 -10.86 -5.79
N ILE A 291 10.18 -10.53 -5.32
CA ILE A 291 10.45 -10.15 -3.94
C ILE A 291 10.51 -8.64 -3.83
N ALA A 292 9.63 -8.06 -3.04
CA ALA A 292 9.66 -6.64 -2.66
C ALA A 292 10.10 -6.50 -1.20
N THR A 293 10.90 -5.47 -0.91
CA THR A 293 11.34 -5.15 0.45
C THR A 293 11.43 -3.64 0.67
N ASP A 294 11.42 -3.24 1.95
CA ASP A 294 11.61 -1.84 2.36
C ASP A 294 12.93 -1.71 3.12
N ILE A 295 13.63 -0.61 2.91
CA ILE A 295 14.86 -0.24 3.62
C ILE A 295 14.71 1.18 4.16
N ILE A 296 15.08 1.36 5.43
CA ILE A 296 15.23 2.66 6.08
C ILE A 296 16.71 2.98 6.15
N VAL A 297 17.13 4.05 5.48
CA VAL A 297 18.53 4.54 5.48
C VAL A 297 18.65 5.69 6.46
N GLY A 298 19.72 5.67 7.25
CA GLY A 298 20.01 6.73 8.23
C GLY A 298 19.20 6.62 9.50
N TYR A 299 18.91 5.41 9.98
CA TYR A 299 18.41 5.20 11.33
C TYR A 299 19.40 5.80 12.34
N PRO A 300 18.96 6.43 13.46
CA PRO A 300 19.82 7.24 14.33
C PRO A 300 21.12 6.59 14.78
N THR A 301 21.14 5.28 14.95
CA THR A 301 22.33 4.54 15.42
C THR A 301 23.11 3.86 14.30
N GLU A 302 22.67 3.98 13.03
CA GLU A 302 23.28 3.34 11.86
C GLU A 302 24.71 3.87 11.65
N THR A 303 25.72 3.01 11.79
CA THR A 303 27.12 3.33 11.46
C THR A 303 27.37 3.22 9.95
N LYS A 304 28.61 3.45 9.51
CA LYS A 304 29.01 3.23 8.11
C LYS A 304 29.00 1.73 7.79
N GLU A 305 29.49 0.93 8.71
CA GLU A 305 29.57 -0.53 8.61
C GLU A 305 28.18 -1.17 8.51
N ASP A 306 27.23 -0.73 9.32
CA ASP A 306 25.82 -1.17 9.25
C ASP A 306 25.18 -0.84 7.90
N PHE A 307 25.48 0.34 7.37
CA PHE A 307 25.00 0.71 6.05
C PHE A 307 25.61 -0.15 4.95
N GLU A 308 26.90 -0.47 5.02
CA GLU A 308 27.57 -1.38 4.07
C GLU A 308 27.00 -2.80 4.17
N GLU A 309 26.62 -3.27 5.37
CA GLU A 309 25.87 -4.54 5.53
C GLU A 309 24.52 -4.50 4.80
N THR A 310 23.83 -3.37 4.86
CA THR A 310 22.56 -3.18 4.13
C THR A 310 22.78 -3.20 2.62
N VAL A 311 23.86 -2.59 2.12
CA VAL A 311 24.22 -2.66 0.70
C VAL A 311 24.49 -4.11 0.29
N ARG A 312 25.34 -4.84 1.06
CA ARG A 312 25.65 -6.27 0.81
C ARG A 312 24.39 -7.14 0.82
N LEU A 313 23.43 -6.89 1.73
CA LEU A 313 22.16 -7.60 1.72
C LEU A 313 21.45 -7.44 0.38
N ILE A 314 21.34 -6.20 -0.13
CA ILE A 314 20.64 -5.92 -1.39
C ILE A 314 21.37 -6.53 -2.59
N GLU A 315 22.70 -6.50 -2.61
CA GLU A 315 23.54 -7.12 -3.66
C GLU A 315 23.42 -8.65 -3.65
N THR A 316 23.35 -9.27 -2.47
CA THR A 316 23.24 -10.74 -2.32
C THR A 316 21.85 -11.23 -2.64
N ILE A 317 20.82 -10.64 -2.04
CA ILE A 317 19.43 -11.05 -2.21
C ILE A 317 18.88 -10.64 -3.58
N GLN A 318 19.34 -9.54 -4.14
CA GLN A 318 18.84 -9.01 -5.41
C GLN A 318 17.29 -8.95 -5.42
N PRO A 319 16.65 -8.17 -4.55
CA PRO A 319 15.20 -8.01 -4.57
C PRO A 319 14.73 -7.41 -5.89
N ASP A 320 13.51 -7.74 -6.31
CA ASP A 320 12.93 -7.19 -7.53
C ASP A 320 12.42 -5.76 -7.35
N ILE A 321 12.05 -5.41 -6.12
CA ILE A 321 11.59 -4.07 -5.73
C ILE A 321 12.21 -3.73 -4.38
N VAL A 322 12.88 -2.57 -4.30
CA VAL A 322 13.44 -2.03 -3.07
C VAL A 322 12.84 -0.63 -2.82
N ASN A 323 12.01 -0.51 -1.81
CA ASN A 323 11.44 0.76 -1.40
C ASN A 323 12.37 1.43 -0.39
N ILE A 324 13.20 2.36 -0.84
CA ILE A 324 14.17 3.06 0.01
C ILE A 324 13.50 4.29 0.62
N SER A 325 13.59 4.39 1.95
CA SER A 325 13.12 5.53 2.71
C SER A 325 14.26 6.10 3.55
N LYS A 326 14.48 7.41 3.45
CA LYS A 326 15.36 8.12 4.42
C LYS A 326 14.64 8.15 5.76
N PHE A 327 15.34 7.81 6.83
CA PHE A 327 14.78 7.95 8.17
C PHE A 327 14.30 9.39 8.38
N SER A 328 13.16 9.53 8.99
CA SER A 328 12.57 10.81 9.39
C SER A 328 11.96 10.65 10.77
N PRO A 329 12.37 11.47 11.77
CA PRO A 329 11.83 11.36 13.12
C PRO A 329 10.32 11.60 13.11
N ARG A 330 9.58 10.73 13.82
CA ARG A 330 8.14 10.75 13.86
C ARG A 330 7.62 11.03 15.26
N GLU A 331 6.60 11.87 15.35
CA GLU A 331 5.98 12.20 16.63
C GLU A 331 5.51 10.93 17.36
N GLY A 332 5.75 10.87 18.67
CA GLY A 332 5.38 9.74 19.52
C GLY A 332 6.29 8.50 19.43
N THR A 333 7.31 8.48 18.54
CA THR A 333 8.22 7.33 18.38
C THR A 333 9.47 7.45 19.24
N ILE A 334 10.01 6.30 19.67
CA ILE A 334 11.27 6.22 20.43
C ILE A 334 12.44 6.79 19.61
N ALA A 335 12.53 6.42 18.34
CA ALA A 335 13.60 6.83 17.44
C ALA A 335 13.65 8.36 17.21
N LYS A 336 12.55 9.11 17.43
CA LYS A 336 12.55 10.57 17.39
C LYS A 336 13.43 11.19 18.47
N LYS A 337 13.50 10.55 19.65
CA LYS A 337 14.26 11.04 20.83
C LYS A 337 15.75 10.76 20.70
N MET A 338 16.18 9.92 19.76
CA MET A 338 17.57 9.58 19.55
C MET A 338 18.31 10.72 18.80
N LYS A 339 19.65 10.79 18.94
CA LYS A 339 20.50 11.72 18.20
C LYS A 339 20.45 11.37 16.71
N GLN A 340 19.96 12.29 15.89
CA GLN A 340 19.78 12.09 14.46
C GLN A 340 21.11 12.17 13.71
N LEU A 341 21.25 11.37 12.65
CA LEU A 341 22.37 11.46 11.74
C LEU A 341 22.32 12.75 10.90
N PRO A 342 23.47 13.32 10.53
CA PRO A 342 23.53 14.47 9.64
C PRO A 342 22.81 14.18 8.31
N THR A 343 21.97 15.10 7.87
CA THR A 343 21.16 14.96 6.65
C THR A 343 22.01 14.65 5.41
N GLN A 344 23.23 15.17 5.34
CA GLN A 344 24.19 14.92 4.25
C GLN A 344 24.58 13.44 4.16
N ILE A 345 24.86 12.81 5.31
CA ILE A 345 25.19 11.37 5.39
C ILE A 345 24.00 10.54 4.91
N VAL A 346 22.80 10.83 5.42
CA VAL A 346 21.56 10.11 5.03
C VAL A 346 21.29 10.28 3.52
N LYS A 347 21.46 11.47 2.96
CA LYS A 347 21.32 11.73 1.52
C LYS A 347 22.31 10.90 0.70
N LYS A 348 23.62 10.90 1.08
CA LYS A 348 24.67 10.14 0.39
C LYS A 348 24.41 8.64 0.42
N ARG A 349 24.07 8.09 1.60
CA ARG A 349 23.72 6.66 1.74
C ARG A 349 22.49 6.28 0.90
N SER A 350 21.43 7.07 0.98
CA SER A 350 20.20 6.83 0.22
C SER A 350 20.44 6.88 -1.30
N ALA A 351 21.30 7.77 -1.79
CA ALA A 351 21.66 7.85 -3.21
C ALA A 351 22.44 6.60 -3.64
N LYS A 352 23.47 6.19 -2.87
CA LYS A 352 24.26 4.98 -3.14
C LYS A 352 23.37 3.73 -3.19
N LEU A 353 22.51 3.53 -2.19
CA LEU A 353 21.63 2.35 -2.17
C LEU A 353 20.62 2.38 -3.31
N ALA A 354 20.11 3.56 -3.68
CA ALA A 354 19.17 3.69 -4.80
C ALA A 354 19.82 3.36 -6.14
N GLU A 355 21.09 3.67 -6.32
CA GLU A 355 21.88 3.32 -7.51
C GLU A 355 22.04 1.80 -7.62
N VAL A 356 22.51 1.14 -6.54
CA VAL A 356 22.63 -0.32 -6.47
C VAL A 356 21.29 -1.01 -6.76
N ALA A 357 20.22 -0.56 -6.11
CA ALA A 357 18.90 -1.13 -6.32
C ALA A 357 18.41 -0.97 -7.77
N ARG A 358 18.60 0.20 -8.40
CA ARG A 358 18.21 0.44 -9.79
C ARG A 358 18.99 -0.45 -10.77
N GLN A 359 20.27 -0.64 -10.54
CA GLN A 359 21.10 -1.52 -11.35
C GLN A 359 20.56 -2.95 -11.30
N ILE A 360 20.37 -3.52 -10.11
CA ILE A 360 19.84 -4.86 -9.89
C ILE A 360 18.46 -5.03 -10.56
N GLN A 361 17.54 -4.08 -10.30
CA GLN A 361 16.18 -4.11 -10.87
C GLN A 361 16.22 -4.05 -12.40
N THR A 362 17.09 -3.22 -12.98
CA THR A 362 17.26 -3.12 -14.44
C THR A 362 17.74 -4.44 -15.03
N GLU A 363 18.79 -5.05 -14.45
CA GLU A 363 19.32 -6.34 -14.93
C GLU A 363 18.28 -7.46 -14.84
N LYS A 364 17.53 -7.52 -13.74
CA LYS A 364 16.43 -8.50 -13.60
C LYS A 364 15.33 -8.28 -14.63
N ASN A 365 14.94 -7.04 -14.88
CA ASN A 365 13.91 -6.71 -15.85
C ASN A 365 14.37 -6.94 -17.29
N LYS A 366 15.63 -6.70 -17.64
CA LYS A 366 16.20 -7.01 -18.95
C LYS A 366 16.05 -8.48 -19.34
N LYS A 367 16.02 -9.42 -18.38
CA LYS A 367 15.81 -10.86 -18.63
C LYS A 367 14.44 -11.19 -19.25
N PHE A 368 13.52 -10.24 -19.26
CA PHE A 368 12.21 -10.37 -19.92
C PHE A 368 12.22 -9.93 -21.38
N ILE A 369 13.22 -9.19 -21.84
CA ILE A 369 13.30 -8.70 -23.23
C ILE A 369 13.25 -9.90 -24.19
N GLY A 370 12.41 -9.79 -25.21
CA GLY A 370 12.16 -10.84 -26.20
C GLY A 370 11.08 -11.85 -25.81
N LYS A 371 10.77 -11.99 -24.51
CA LYS A 371 9.75 -12.93 -24.01
C LYS A 371 8.34 -12.41 -24.32
N VAL A 372 7.41 -13.34 -24.49
CA VAL A 372 5.97 -13.08 -24.55
C VAL A 372 5.38 -13.39 -23.19
N VAL A 373 4.74 -12.41 -22.58
CA VAL A 373 4.13 -12.53 -21.24
C VAL A 373 2.63 -12.21 -21.32
N HIS A 374 1.87 -12.77 -20.39
CA HIS A 374 0.47 -12.40 -20.19
C HIS A 374 0.44 -11.20 -19.27
N VAL A 375 -0.32 -10.18 -19.66
CA VAL A 375 -0.44 -8.91 -18.94
C VAL A 375 -1.90 -8.59 -18.74
N MET A 376 -2.31 -8.38 -17.50
CA MET A 376 -3.61 -7.80 -17.20
C MET A 376 -3.50 -6.27 -17.27
N ILE A 377 -4.33 -5.65 -18.08
CA ILE A 377 -4.38 -4.18 -18.21
C ILE A 377 -5.08 -3.59 -16.99
N THR A 378 -4.37 -2.74 -16.24
CA THR A 378 -4.88 -2.17 -14.99
C THR A 378 -5.30 -0.71 -15.09
N GLU A 379 -4.63 0.06 -15.95
CA GLU A 379 -4.87 1.50 -16.05
C GLU A 379 -4.44 2.06 -17.39
N ARG A 380 -4.95 3.23 -17.74
CA ARG A 380 -4.50 4.03 -18.87
C ARG A 380 -3.61 5.16 -18.36
N GLN A 381 -2.42 5.33 -18.92
CA GLN A 381 -1.52 6.39 -18.52
C GLN A 381 -2.09 7.76 -18.94
N GLN A 382 -2.05 8.71 -18.02
CA GLN A 382 -2.34 10.11 -18.32
C GLN A 382 -1.04 10.79 -18.78
N GLN A 383 -0.99 11.26 -20.02
CA GLN A 383 0.07 12.14 -20.51
C GLN A 383 -0.41 13.60 -20.46
N ASN A 384 0.26 14.45 -19.67
CA ASN A 384 -0.01 15.90 -19.59
C ASN A 384 -1.48 16.29 -19.45
N GLY A 385 -2.24 15.55 -18.61
CA GLY A 385 -3.65 15.82 -18.35
C GLY A 385 -4.60 15.42 -19.50
N ARG A 386 -4.11 14.79 -20.57
CA ARG A 386 -4.93 14.25 -21.67
C ARG A 386 -4.92 12.73 -21.67
N HIS A 387 -6.08 12.12 -21.90
CA HIS A 387 -6.21 10.68 -22.13
C HIS A 387 -5.66 10.33 -23.52
N GLY A 388 -4.37 10.13 -23.64
CA GLY A 388 -3.71 9.81 -24.89
C GLY A 388 -2.35 9.19 -24.59
N GLY A 389 -2.34 7.97 -24.10
CA GLY A 389 -1.09 7.33 -23.76
C GLY A 389 -1.19 5.81 -23.79
N ASP A 390 -0.06 5.19 -23.56
CA ASP A 390 0.07 3.76 -23.41
C ASP A 390 -0.72 3.27 -22.18
N TYR A 391 -1.14 2.04 -22.20
CA TYR A 391 -1.75 1.37 -21.06
C TYR A 391 -0.70 0.76 -20.17
N THR A 392 -1.00 0.65 -18.89
CA THR A 392 -0.18 -0.08 -17.93
C THR A 392 -0.91 -1.33 -17.48
N GLY A 393 -0.16 -2.43 -17.33
CA GLY A 393 -0.69 -3.68 -16.80
C GLY A 393 0.31 -4.40 -15.90
N ARG A 394 -0.09 -5.58 -15.43
CA ARG A 394 0.70 -6.44 -14.55
C ARG A 394 0.87 -7.84 -15.16
N THR A 395 2.10 -8.37 -15.09
CA THR A 395 2.33 -9.79 -15.39
C THR A 395 1.88 -10.66 -14.21
N ASN A 396 1.91 -11.97 -14.38
CA ASN A 396 1.62 -12.91 -13.28
C ASN A 396 2.64 -12.80 -12.12
N GLU A 397 3.87 -12.37 -12.39
CA GLU A 397 4.91 -12.05 -11.41
C GLU A 397 4.77 -10.64 -10.84
N TYR A 398 3.65 -9.97 -11.09
CA TYR A 398 3.32 -8.62 -10.66
C TYR A 398 4.28 -7.53 -11.20
N LYS A 399 5.00 -7.81 -12.29
CA LYS A 399 5.85 -6.82 -12.97
C LYS A 399 4.98 -5.80 -13.71
N GLN A 400 5.30 -4.54 -13.57
CA GLN A 400 4.63 -3.47 -14.31
C GLN A 400 5.06 -3.48 -15.78
N VAL A 401 4.11 -3.38 -16.71
CA VAL A 401 4.35 -3.35 -18.15
C VAL A 401 3.63 -2.14 -18.75
N ALA A 402 4.38 -1.26 -19.40
CA ALA A 402 3.80 -0.27 -20.28
C ALA A 402 3.50 -0.92 -21.64
N VAL A 403 2.23 -0.99 -22.01
CA VAL A 403 1.76 -1.70 -23.22
C VAL A 403 1.42 -0.69 -24.31
N LYS A 404 2.25 -0.68 -25.36
CA LYS A 404 2.07 0.21 -26.53
C LYS A 404 1.02 -0.33 -27.50
N GLY A 405 0.18 0.58 -28.00
CA GLY A 405 -0.77 0.27 -29.07
C GLY A 405 -1.99 -0.55 -28.65
N PHE A 406 -2.26 -0.71 -27.34
CA PHE A 406 -3.46 -1.37 -26.87
C PHE A 406 -4.70 -0.48 -27.09
N LYS A 407 -5.80 -1.08 -27.59
CA LYS A 407 -7.08 -0.41 -27.88
C LYS A 407 -8.28 -1.07 -27.18
N GLY A 408 -8.04 -2.06 -26.31
CA GLY A 408 -9.08 -2.79 -25.58
C GLY A 408 -9.49 -2.10 -24.26
N LYS A 409 -10.10 -2.87 -23.39
CA LYS A 409 -10.66 -2.42 -22.11
C LYS A 409 -9.72 -2.72 -20.95
N ILE A 410 -9.73 -1.86 -19.94
CA ILE A 410 -9.09 -2.14 -18.64
C ILE A 410 -9.70 -3.42 -18.04
N GLY A 411 -8.87 -4.30 -17.47
CA GLY A 411 -9.24 -5.61 -16.96
C GLY A 411 -9.07 -6.78 -17.95
N GLU A 412 -8.68 -6.50 -19.20
CA GLU A 412 -8.38 -7.54 -20.17
C GLU A 412 -6.99 -8.13 -19.99
N TRP A 413 -6.88 -9.46 -20.20
CA TRP A 413 -5.60 -10.17 -20.30
C TRP A 413 -5.13 -10.20 -21.76
N VAL A 414 -3.90 -9.75 -21.98
CA VAL A 414 -3.30 -9.68 -23.33
C VAL A 414 -1.93 -10.32 -23.38
N LYS A 415 -1.57 -10.90 -24.53
CA LYS A 415 -0.22 -11.38 -24.78
C LYS A 415 0.65 -10.23 -25.29
N VAL A 416 1.75 -9.97 -24.60
CA VAL A 416 2.64 -8.83 -24.86
C VAL A 416 4.07 -9.35 -25.08
N LYS A 417 4.69 -8.98 -26.19
CA LYS A 417 6.14 -9.19 -26.42
C LYS A 417 6.89 -8.04 -25.77
N ILE A 418 7.78 -8.35 -24.82
CA ILE A 418 8.61 -7.35 -24.16
C ILE A 418 9.72 -6.90 -25.11
N ILE A 419 9.81 -5.58 -25.33
CA ILE A 419 10.73 -4.93 -26.26
C ILE A 419 11.76 -4.05 -25.55
N GLY A 420 11.56 -3.76 -24.27
CA GLY A 420 12.47 -2.95 -23.46
C GLY A 420 12.19 -3.10 -21.99
N ALA A 421 13.15 -2.67 -21.18
CA ALA A 421 13.05 -2.72 -19.73
C ALA A 421 13.94 -1.66 -19.08
N ASN A 422 13.51 -1.17 -17.91
CA ASN A 422 14.30 -0.33 -17.02
C ASN A 422 14.01 -0.71 -15.55
N TYR A 423 14.56 0.01 -14.59
CA TYR A 423 14.34 -0.27 -13.18
C TYR A 423 12.87 -0.17 -12.74
N GLY A 424 12.07 0.69 -13.40
CA GLY A 424 10.65 0.91 -13.08
C GLY A 424 9.70 -0.13 -13.66
N GLY A 425 10.14 -0.95 -14.65
CA GLY A 425 9.30 -1.97 -15.26
C GLY A 425 9.69 -2.33 -16.68
N LEU A 426 8.72 -2.95 -17.37
CA LEU A 426 8.85 -3.50 -18.70
C LEU A 426 8.13 -2.63 -19.72
N ILE A 427 8.58 -2.66 -20.95
CA ILE A 427 7.94 -2.01 -22.11
C ILE A 427 7.61 -3.11 -23.11
N GLY A 428 6.36 -3.16 -23.55
CA GLY A 428 5.92 -4.20 -24.46
C GLY A 428 5.01 -3.71 -25.59
N LYS A 429 4.90 -4.54 -26.62
CA LYS A 429 3.93 -4.38 -27.71
C LYS A 429 3.01 -5.58 -27.74
N LEU A 430 1.76 -5.38 -28.11
CA LEU A 430 0.84 -6.50 -28.34
C LEU A 430 1.48 -7.49 -29.31
N LYS A 431 1.41 -8.78 -28.96
CA LYS A 431 1.68 -9.82 -29.92
C LYS A 431 0.43 -9.94 -30.78
N ASN A 432 0.47 -9.47 -32.03
CA ASN A 432 -0.61 -9.68 -32.96
C ASN A 432 -0.92 -11.18 -33.01
N SER A 433 -2.13 -11.56 -32.64
CA SER A 433 -2.65 -12.85 -33.07
C SER A 433 -2.62 -12.81 -34.60
N CYS A 434 -1.76 -13.60 -35.23
CA CYS A 434 -1.97 -13.91 -36.64
C CYS A 434 -3.44 -14.37 -36.76
N LYS A 435 -4.29 -13.56 -37.38
CA LYS A 435 -5.55 -14.05 -37.89
C LYS A 435 -5.17 -15.19 -38.83
N LYS A 436 -5.40 -16.44 -38.41
CA LYS A 436 -5.54 -17.54 -39.33
C LYS A 436 -6.89 -17.43 -39.97
#